data_e7dd5da47a76b9c16ba59b3f2c45e4f8
#
_entry.id   e7dd5da47a76b9c16ba59b3f2c45e4f8
#
_cell.length_a   1.000
_cell.length_b   1.000
_cell.length_c   1.000
_cell.angle_alpha   90.00
_cell.angle_beta   90.00
_cell.angle_gamma   90.00
#
_symmetry.space_group_name_H-M   'P 1'
#
loop_
_entity.id
_entity.type
_entity.pdbx_description
1 polymer ?
#
loop_
_entity_poly.entity_id
_entity_poly.type
_entity_poly.pdbx_seq_one_letter_code
_entity_poly.pdbx_strand_id
1 'polypeptide(L)'
;MEFYSTNNKLKKVTFKQALLEGQSNPDFGLFMVARKDIPKLNREQILEMKDKSYVEIAFDVLSSYLVPEIPENDLKKILNDAYPEEISPKIQSVTDNLFIIWLTNGPTYSFKDYAARFFGRVLDYFLEKEDKRKIVITATSGDTGGAVADALLGLKNVDAVIFYPNNLISERQRRQMTTLGKNIHAIAVNGDFDVCQALAKRLLCDKNFAKELFGDETMFTSANSISLGRLLPQAVYPFYAYSKIISEVFLDIVFSSLPSIIASIPSGNFGDMLGTVIAKEMGLPISKIVCGVNENAEFPEFLKTGRYEIKPTKQSPSSAMMVSHPSNLARLIDFYNGHMYDERDNKGKIIKRGVIDKMPNMDEMKKDIFSASITNEEHYQTIKEVYDNYKIILDPHGAVGWRALDKFLRGEYNKELNFSGIQRFEKFSAMFGIVYETADPAKFPEEIEKAIGIIPETPEGIKRQANLKERIHYLNSEAAIVKGSQVLSESQYSEAKNILRDIFR
;
A
#
# COMPACT_ATOMS: atom_id res chain seq x y z
N MET A 1 23.07 -2.59 -2.42
CA MET A 1 22.18 -1.96 -3.42
C MET A 1 22.16 -0.45 -3.22
N GLU A 2 22.16 0.35 -4.29
CA GLU A 2 21.97 1.81 -4.21
C GLU A 2 20.58 2.22 -4.62
N PHE A 3 20.03 3.19 -3.88
CA PHE A 3 18.74 3.83 -4.19
C PHE A 3 18.97 5.31 -4.49
N TYR A 4 18.09 5.92 -5.26
CA TYR A 4 18.19 7.33 -5.60
C TYR A 4 16.87 8.06 -5.32
N SER A 5 16.93 9.39 -5.21
CA SER A 5 15.72 10.21 -5.13
C SER A 5 15.12 10.43 -6.52
N THR A 6 13.80 10.25 -6.67
CA THR A 6 13.09 10.52 -7.94
C THR A 6 13.26 11.97 -8.42
N ASN A 7 13.46 12.94 -7.50
CA ASN A 7 13.67 14.35 -7.82
C ASN A 7 15.15 14.72 -7.98
N ASN A 8 16.09 13.87 -7.51
CA ASN A 8 17.52 14.09 -7.66
C ASN A 8 18.26 12.76 -7.85
N LYS A 9 18.40 12.33 -9.10
CA LYS A 9 19.04 11.05 -9.43
C LYS A 9 20.54 10.97 -9.05
N LEU A 10 21.16 12.09 -8.75
CA LEU A 10 22.56 12.12 -8.25
C LEU A 10 22.64 11.81 -6.75
N LYS A 11 21.55 12.01 -6.00
CA LYS A 11 21.49 11.64 -4.59
C LYS A 11 21.34 10.13 -4.48
N LYS A 12 22.45 9.45 -4.20
CA LYS A 12 22.51 8.00 -3.94
C LYS A 12 22.54 7.74 -2.45
N VAL A 13 21.77 6.74 -2.00
CA VAL A 13 21.66 6.35 -0.61
C VAL A 13 21.61 4.83 -0.48
N THR A 14 21.97 4.31 0.68
CA THR A 14 21.74 2.91 1.03
C THR A 14 20.29 2.67 1.44
N PHE A 15 19.88 1.40 1.58
CA PHE A 15 18.55 1.07 2.08
C PHE A 15 18.29 1.65 3.48
N LYS A 16 19.25 1.50 4.38
CA LYS A 16 19.19 2.06 5.74
C LYS A 16 18.96 3.58 5.71
N GLN A 17 19.75 4.30 4.91
CA GLN A 17 19.58 5.76 4.79
C GLN A 17 18.20 6.13 4.26
N ALA A 18 17.71 5.44 3.22
CA ALA A 18 16.37 5.68 2.67
C ALA A 18 15.26 5.37 3.68
N LEU A 19 15.42 4.30 4.48
CA LEU A 19 14.47 3.91 5.52
C LEU A 19 14.41 4.95 6.65
N LEU A 20 15.56 5.36 7.15
CA LEU A 20 15.66 6.31 8.27
C LEU A 20 15.24 7.73 7.88
N GLU A 21 15.48 8.15 6.64
CA GLU A 21 15.07 9.45 6.12
C GLU A 21 13.58 9.46 5.74
N GLY A 22 13.04 8.32 5.28
CA GLY A 22 11.65 8.13 4.87
C GLY A 22 11.28 8.80 3.55
N GLN A 23 11.65 10.06 3.35
CA GLN A 23 11.51 10.84 2.12
C GLN A 23 12.77 11.67 1.90
N SER A 24 13.21 11.80 0.65
CA SER A 24 14.42 12.56 0.33
C SER A 24 14.31 14.03 0.70
N ASN A 25 15.32 14.54 1.39
CA ASN A 25 15.42 15.93 1.83
C ASN A 25 16.75 16.53 1.31
N PRO A 26 16.79 17.77 0.77
CA PRO A 26 15.68 18.74 0.71
C PRO A 26 14.81 18.67 -0.56
N ASP A 27 15.02 17.70 -1.45
CA ASP A 27 14.37 17.65 -2.77
C ASP A 27 12.95 17.07 -2.76
N PHE A 28 12.50 16.50 -1.64
CA PHE A 28 11.19 15.89 -1.44
C PHE A 28 10.86 14.73 -2.41
N GLY A 29 11.87 14.17 -3.08
CA GLY A 29 11.71 13.00 -3.93
C GLY A 29 11.48 11.72 -3.11
N LEU A 30 11.08 10.66 -3.79
CA LEU A 30 10.90 9.35 -3.20
C LEU A 30 12.10 8.47 -3.55
N PHE A 31 12.56 7.66 -2.58
CA PHE A 31 13.65 6.75 -2.85
C PHE A 31 13.19 5.57 -3.71
N MET A 32 13.95 5.26 -4.77
CA MET A 32 13.68 4.19 -5.71
C MET A 32 14.99 3.54 -6.16
N VAL A 33 14.95 2.27 -6.57
CA VAL A 33 16.03 1.59 -7.29
C VAL A 33 15.93 1.89 -8.77
N ALA A 34 17.06 2.08 -9.46
CA ALA A 34 17.03 2.26 -10.89
C ALA A 34 16.55 0.97 -11.59
N ARG A 35 15.65 1.09 -12.55
CA ARG A 35 15.03 -0.06 -13.21
C ARG A 35 16.06 -1.08 -13.73
N LYS A 36 17.16 -0.61 -14.31
CA LYS A 36 18.26 -1.45 -14.80
C LYS A 36 19.00 -2.22 -13.69
N ASP A 37 18.92 -1.74 -12.44
CA ASP A 37 19.60 -2.30 -11.29
C ASP A 37 18.65 -3.19 -10.44
N ILE A 38 17.38 -3.32 -10.86
CA ILE A 38 16.44 -4.26 -10.24
C ILE A 38 16.96 -5.69 -10.44
N PRO A 39 17.14 -6.45 -9.34
CA PRO A 39 17.61 -7.82 -9.41
C PRO A 39 16.70 -8.69 -10.29
N LYS A 40 17.30 -9.59 -11.04
CA LYS A 40 16.56 -10.53 -11.88
C LYS A 40 16.59 -11.92 -11.28
N LEU A 41 15.46 -12.57 -11.26
CA LEU A 41 15.31 -13.98 -10.95
C LEU A 41 15.11 -14.75 -12.26
N ASN A 42 15.87 -15.82 -12.42
CA ASN A 42 15.73 -16.68 -13.57
C ASN A 42 14.58 -17.68 -13.38
N ARG A 43 14.27 -18.45 -14.43
CA ARG A 43 13.17 -19.40 -14.44
C ARG A 43 13.30 -20.46 -13.35
N GLU A 44 14.50 -21.01 -13.16
CA GLU A 44 14.79 -22.04 -12.15
C GLU A 44 14.52 -21.52 -10.75
N GLN A 45 15.01 -20.34 -10.42
CA GLN A 45 14.79 -19.68 -9.12
C GLN A 45 13.30 -19.45 -8.83
N ILE A 46 12.52 -19.05 -9.86
CA ILE A 46 11.07 -18.86 -9.71
C ILE A 46 10.36 -20.20 -9.49
N LEU A 47 10.75 -21.25 -10.19
CA LEU A 47 10.18 -22.61 -10.02
C LEU A 47 10.51 -23.21 -8.67
N GLU A 48 11.72 -22.98 -8.13
CA GLU A 48 12.13 -23.43 -6.81
C GLU A 48 11.29 -22.83 -5.68
N MET A 49 10.56 -21.73 -5.93
CA MET A 49 9.67 -21.12 -4.95
C MET A 49 8.39 -21.91 -4.69
N LYS A 50 8.01 -22.87 -5.56
CA LYS A 50 6.71 -23.58 -5.49
C LYS A 50 6.43 -24.24 -4.14
N ASP A 51 7.48 -24.80 -3.50
CA ASP A 51 7.37 -25.52 -2.23
C ASP A 51 7.78 -24.68 -1.00
N LYS A 52 8.16 -23.42 -1.24
CA LYS A 52 8.63 -22.50 -0.18
C LYS A 52 7.48 -21.85 0.57
N SER A 53 7.69 -21.58 1.85
CA SER A 53 6.82 -20.75 2.68
C SER A 53 6.85 -19.27 2.25
N TYR A 54 5.91 -18.47 2.76
CA TYR A 54 5.91 -17.03 2.50
C TYR A 54 7.21 -16.34 2.96
N VAL A 55 7.75 -16.74 4.11
CA VAL A 55 8.98 -16.17 4.67
C VAL A 55 10.21 -16.51 3.83
N GLU A 56 10.27 -17.72 3.29
CA GLU A 56 11.36 -18.13 2.41
C GLU A 56 11.33 -17.40 1.08
N ILE A 57 10.13 -17.23 0.48
CA ILE A 57 9.96 -16.43 -0.73
C ILE A 57 10.29 -14.95 -0.46
N ALA A 58 9.89 -14.43 0.71
CA ALA A 58 10.26 -13.08 1.10
C ALA A 58 11.77 -12.90 1.21
N PHE A 59 12.49 -13.93 1.72
CA PHE A 59 13.95 -13.91 1.74
C PHE A 59 14.55 -13.92 0.32
N ASP A 60 14.09 -14.79 -0.56
CA ASP A 60 14.58 -14.86 -1.95
C ASP A 60 14.39 -13.54 -2.70
N VAL A 61 13.24 -12.88 -2.52
CA VAL A 61 12.93 -11.60 -3.18
C VAL A 61 13.72 -10.44 -2.57
N LEU A 62 13.76 -10.35 -1.24
CA LEU A 62 14.28 -9.17 -0.55
C LEU A 62 15.81 -9.22 -0.31
N SER A 63 16.42 -10.41 -0.22
CA SER A 63 17.86 -10.53 0.02
C SER A 63 18.70 -9.84 -1.05
N SER A 64 18.26 -9.89 -2.30
CA SER A 64 18.97 -9.25 -3.42
C SER A 64 19.01 -7.71 -3.34
N TYR A 65 18.09 -7.10 -2.57
CA TYR A 65 18.09 -5.66 -2.29
C TYR A 65 18.85 -5.29 -1.01
N LEU A 66 18.84 -6.18 -0.01
CA LEU A 66 19.18 -5.84 1.38
C LEU A 66 20.53 -6.40 1.83
N VAL A 67 20.97 -7.52 1.26
CA VAL A 67 22.30 -8.10 1.55
C VAL A 67 23.35 -7.38 0.68
N PRO A 68 24.51 -7.02 1.21
CA PRO A 68 25.06 -7.32 2.54
C PRO A 68 24.75 -6.25 3.62
N GLU A 69 23.97 -5.23 3.34
CA GLU A 69 23.70 -4.16 4.32
C GLU A 69 23.01 -4.71 5.59
N ILE A 70 22.11 -5.69 5.40
CA ILE A 70 21.62 -6.58 6.46
C ILE A 70 22.22 -7.96 6.20
N PRO A 71 23.04 -8.52 7.10
CA PRO A 71 23.57 -9.87 6.96
C PRO A 71 22.44 -10.91 6.80
N GLU A 72 22.67 -11.96 6.00
CA GLU A 72 21.65 -12.98 5.70
C GLU A 72 20.95 -13.55 6.92
N ASN A 73 21.73 -13.90 7.96
CA ASN A 73 21.18 -14.47 9.19
C ASN A 73 20.30 -13.48 9.95
N ASP A 74 20.65 -12.19 9.92
CA ASP A 74 19.84 -11.13 10.55
C ASP A 74 18.58 -10.91 9.74
N LEU A 75 18.66 -10.88 8.39
CA LEU A 75 17.49 -10.76 7.53
C LEU A 75 16.53 -11.93 7.71
N LYS A 76 17.02 -13.18 7.81
CA LYS A 76 16.18 -14.34 8.10
C LYS A 76 15.46 -14.22 9.44
N LYS A 77 16.12 -13.74 10.48
CA LYS A 77 15.47 -13.48 11.79
C LYS A 77 14.38 -12.40 11.68
N ILE A 78 14.69 -11.29 11.02
CA ILE A 78 13.74 -10.19 10.78
C ILE A 78 12.50 -10.70 10.05
N LEU A 79 12.68 -11.50 8.98
CA LEU A 79 11.57 -12.02 8.20
C LEU A 79 10.72 -13.04 8.96
N ASN A 80 11.35 -13.94 9.74
CA ASN A 80 10.62 -14.87 10.59
C ASN A 80 9.79 -14.16 11.68
N ASP A 81 10.33 -13.08 12.26
CA ASP A 81 9.57 -12.27 13.23
C ASP A 81 8.48 -11.41 12.57
N ALA A 82 8.72 -10.94 11.34
CA ALA A 82 7.70 -10.21 10.58
C ALA A 82 6.57 -11.11 10.08
N TYR A 83 6.87 -12.33 9.67
CA TYR A 83 5.98 -13.26 8.97
C TYR A 83 5.96 -14.65 9.64
N PRO A 84 5.51 -14.76 10.90
CA PRO A 84 5.23 -16.08 11.47
C PRO A 84 4.17 -16.80 10.62
N GLU A 85 4.07 -18.12 10.76
CA GLU A 85 3.29 -18.98 9.87
C GLU A 85 1.84 -18.53 9.68
N GLU A 86 1.21 -18.04 10.75
CA GLU A 86 -0.17 -17.52 10.70
C GLU A 86 -0.33 -16.25 9.86
N ILE A 87 0.77 -15.54 9.57
CA ILE A 87 0.79 -14.35 8.72
C ILE A 87 1.27 -14.71 7.31
N SER A 88 0.58 -15.65 6.67
CA SER A 88 0.78 -16.00 5.27
C SER A 88 -0.48 -15.70 4.47
N PRO A 89 -0.39 -15.15 3.25
CA PRO A 89 -1.56 -14.98 2.39
C PRO A 89 -2.21 -16.33 2.09
N LYS A 90 -3.52 -16.33 1.90
CA LYS A 90 -4.24 -17.50 1.37
C LYS A 90 -4.45 -17.33 -0.12
N ILE A 91 -4.31 -18.43 -0.87
CA ILE A 91 -4.72 -18.49 -2.26
C ILE A 91 -6.01 -19.28 -2.31
N GLN A 92 -7.02 -18.72 -2.95
CA GLN A 92 -8.30 -19.36 -3.18
C GLN A 92 -8.52 -19.51 -4.67
N SER A 93 -8.65 -20.74 -5.13
CA SER A 93 -9.16 -21.03 -6.48
C SER A 93 -10.63 -20.63 -6.54
N VAL A 94 -10.99 -19.85 -7.55
CA VAL A 94 -12.38 -19.54 -7.90
C VAL A 94 -12.83 -20.46 -9.01
N THR A 95 -11.96 -20.64 -10.00
CA THR A 95 -12.10 -21.58 -11.12
C THR A 95 -10.72 -22.13 -11.49
N ASP A 96 -10.63 -22.97 -12.52
CA ASP A 96 -9.37 -23.60 -12.94
C ASP A 96 -8.27 -22.60 -13.28
N ASN A 97 -8.61 -21.35 -13.65
CA ASN A 97 -7.66 -20.34 -14.08
C ASN A 97 -7.86 -18.95 -13.43
N LEU A 98 -8.77 -18.84 -12.45
CA LEU A 98 -9.00 -17.60 -11.70
C LEU A 98 -8.82 -17.82 -10.20
N PHE A 99 -7.99 -17.01 -9.60
CA PHE A 99 -7.59 -17.09 -8.19
C PHE A 99 -7.76 -15.76 -7.47
N ILE A 100 -7.99 -15.84 -6.16
CA ILE A 100 -7.92 -14.70 -5.26
C ILE A 100 -6.73 -14.90 -4.32
N ILE A 101 -5.88 -13.89 -4.21
CA ILE A 101 -4.91 -13.81 -3.12
C ILE A 101 -5.51 -12.99 -1.98
N TRP A 102 -5.76 -13.64 -0.84
CA TRP A 102 -6.25 -13.03 0.39
C TRP A 102 -5.07 -12.49 1.21
N LEU A 103 -4.82 -11.21 1.13
CA LEU A 103 -3.79 -10.51 1.90
C LEU A 103 -4.34 -10.01 3.25
N THR A 104 -5.18 -10.82 3.89
CA THR A 104 -5.96 -10.46 5.09
C THR A 104 -5.53 -11.20 6.35
N ASN A 105 -4.61 -12.16 6.23
CA ASN A 105 -4.10 -12.94 7.34
C ASN A 105 -3.05 -12.19 8.16
N GLY A 106 -3.46 -11.12 8.80
CA GLY A 106 -2.62 -10.31 9.65
C GLY A 106 -3.42 -9.73 10.82
N PRO A 107 -2.77 -9.13 11.82
CA PRO A 107 -3.42 -8.68 13.05
C PRO A 107 -4.48 -7.59 12.82
N THR A 108 -4.40 -6.85 11.72
CA THR A 108 -5.39 -5.82 11.39
C THR A 108 -6.27 -6.18 10.18
N TYR A 109 -6.11 -7.40 9.68
CA TYR A 109 -6.93 -7.91 8.58
C TYR A 109 -6.86 -7.06 7.31
N SER A 110 -5.65 -6.62 6.95
CA SER A 110 -5.39 -5.91 5.70
C SER A 110 -3.97 -6.20 5.17
N PHE A 111 -3.78 -6.08 3.85
CA PHE A 111 -2.48 -6.30 3.20
C PHE A 111 -1.36 -5.42 3.77
N LYS A 112 -1.74 -4.34 4.42
CA LYS A 112 -0.79 -3.39 5.01
C LYS A 112 0.01 -3.99 6.16
N ASP A 113 -0.51 -5.03 6.81
CA ASP A 113 0.17 -5.74 7.90
C ASP A 113 1.53 -6.29 7.45
N TYR A 114 1.59 -6.91 6.27
CA TYR A 114 2.82 -7.51 5.76
C TYR A 114 3.95 -6.47 5.64
N ALA A 115 3.67 -5.38 4.95
CA ALA A 115 4.68 -4.35 4.74
C ALA A 115 4.99 -3.54 6.01
N ALA A 116 4.01 -3.34 6.90
CA ALA A 116 4.22 -2.63 8.16
C ALA A 116 5.06 -3.43 9.14
N ARG A 117 4.82 -4.74 9.26
CA ARG A 117 5.58 -5.63 10.14
C ARG A 117 7.05 -5.72 9.72
N PHE A 118 7.31 -5.89 8.42
CA PHE A 118 8.68 -5.84 7.91
C PHE A 118 9.34 -4.48 8.20
N PHE A 119 8.66 -3.38 7.88
CA PHE A 119 9.16 -2.03 8.14
C PHE A 119 9.55 -1.84 9.60
N GLY A 120 8.66 -2.21 10.53
CA GLY A 120 8.91 -2.03 11.96
C GLY A 120 10.15 -2.79 12.45
N ARG A 121 10.30 -4.08 12.05
CA ARG A 121 11.44 -4.92 12.45
C ARG A 121 12.76 -4.43 11.89
N VAL A 122 12.76 -4.03 10.62
CA VAL A 122 13.99 -3.51 9.99
C VAL A 122 14.36 -2.15 10.57
N LEU A 123 13.39 -1.30 10.85
CA LEU A 123 13.63 0.00 11.50
C LEU A 123 14.26 -0.21 12.89
N ASP A 124 13.63 -1.03 13.73
CA ASP A 124 14.12 -1.32 15.08
C ASP A 124 15.52 -1.95 15.06
N TYR A 125 15.79 -2.88 14.13
CA TYR A 125 17.10 -3.47 13.92
C TYR A 125 18.20 -2.44 13.67
N PHE A 126 17.97 -1.46 12.79
CA PHE A 126 18.98 -0.44 12.52
C PHE A 126 19.13 0.54 13.69
N LEU A 127 18.02 0.87 14.37
CA LEU A 127 18.05 1.77 15.53
C LEU A 127 18.77 1.14 16.73
N GLU A 128 18.55 -0.15 16.99
CA GLU A 128 19.26 -0.88 18.03
C GLU A 128 20.77 -0.88 17.77
N LYS A 129 21.20 -1.13 16.53
CA LYS A 129 22.63 -1.10 16.16
C LYS A 129 23.31 0.26 16.31
N GLU A 130 22.53 1.33 16.22
CA GLU A 130 23.05 2.71 16.35
C GLU A 130 22.83 3.33 17.74
N ASP A 131 22.18 2.61 18.65
CA ASP A 131 21.72 3.12 19.94
C ASP A 131 20.89 4.43 19.79
N LYS A 132 19.96 4.42 18.81
CA LYS A 132 19.10 5.56 18.47
C LYS A 132 17.63 5.23 18.65
N ARG A 133 16.82 6.28 18.74
CA ARG A 133 15.35 6.21 18.73
C ARG A 133 14.78 7.01 17.59
N LYS A 134 13.57 6.69 17.18
CA LYS A 134 12.79 7.44 16.16
C LYS A 134 11.33 7.56 16.56
N ILE A 135 10.72 8.63 16.11
CA ILE A 135 9.27 8.80 16.13
C ILE A 135 8.76 8.64 14.70
N VAL A 136 7.94 7.62 14.53
CA VAL A 136 7.28 7.32 13.25
C VAL A 136 6.01 8.15 13.16
N ILE A 137 5.96 9.07 12.22
CA ILE A 137 4.79 9.90 11.94
C ILE A 137 4.01 9.30 10.77
N THR A 138 2.72 9.03 10.99
CA THR A 138 1.84 8.41 10.00
C THR A 138 0.54 9.21 9.90
N ALA A 139 0.11 9.51 8.68
CA ALA A 139 -1.27 9.90 8.40
C ALA A 139 -2.03 8.72 7.80
N THR A 140 -3.28 8.52 8.21
CA THR A 140 -4.09 7.39 7.76
C THR A 140 -5.52 7.77 7.42
N SER A 141 -6.09 7.07 6.44
CA SER A 141 -7.52 7.05 6.13
C SER A 141 -8.22 5.80 6.72
N GLY A 142 -7.55 5.06 7.63
CA GLY A 142 -8.07 3.87 8.30
C GLY A 142 -7.02 2.75 8.43
N ASP A 143 -6.96 1.81 7.50
CA ASP A 143 -6.15 0.58 7.59
C ASP A 143 -4.65 0.77 7.80
N THR A 144 -4.05 1.79 7.19
CA THR A 144 -2.61 2.04 7.37
C THR A 144 -2.26 2.33 8.82
N GLY A 145 -3.11 3.10 9.51
CA GLY A 145 -2.90 3.43 10.92
C GLY A 145 -2.94 2.20 11.81
N GLY A 146 -3.93 1.32 11.63
CA GLY A 146 -4.04 0.07 12.37
C GLY A 146 -2.82 -0.83 12.16
N ALA A 147 -2.44 -1.05 10.89
CA ALA A 147 -1.29 -1.89 10.54
C ALA A 147 0.05 -1.35 11.07
N VAL A 148 0.27 -0.03 11.01
CA VAL A 148 1.47 0.62 11.56
C VAL A 148 1.45 0.56 13.10
N ALA A 149 0.32 0.81 13.72
CA ALA A 149 0.18 0.77 15.17
C ALA A 149 0.52 -0.62 15.72
N ASP A 150 -0.07 -1.68 15.15
CA ASP A 150 0.23 -3.05 15.55
C ASP A 150 1.69 -3.43 15.29
N ALA A 151 2.20 -3.10 14.10
CA ALA A 151 3.56 -3.44 13.71
C ALA A 151 4.64 -2.82 14.59
N LEU A 152 4.39 -1.62 15.13
CA LEU A 152 5.34 -0.88 15.96
C LEU A 152 5.07 -1.05 17.46
N LEU A 153 3.95 -1.67 17.85
CA LEU A 153 3.58 -1.85 19.24
C LEU A 153 4.67 -2.59 20.04
N GLY A 154 5.16 -1.93 21.08
CA GLY A 154 6.14 -2.50 22.00
C GLY A 154 7.57 -2.56 21.48
N LEU A 155 7.88 -2.04 20.30
CA LEU A 155 9.26 -1.84 19.85
C LEU A 155 9.96 -0.85 20.78
N LYS A 156 11.20 -1.17 21.16
CA LYS A 156 11.93 -0.42 22.21
C LYS A 156 12.39 0.95 21.72
N ASN A 157 12.81 1.03 20.46
CA ASN A 157 13.48 2.21 19.91
C ASN A 157 12.56 3.08 19.03
N VAL A 158 11.26 2.78 19.03
CA VAL A 158 10.28 3.43 18.15
C VAL A 158 9.07 3.87 18.94
N ASP A 159 8.66 5.12 18.79
CA ASP A 159 7.32 5.61 19.12
C ASP A 159 6.54 5.90 17.83
N ALA A 160 5.23 5.72 17.84
CA ALA A 160 4.37 6.00 16.70
C ALA A 160 3.34 7.08 17.02
N VAL A 161 3.28 8.09 16.17
CA VAL A 161 2.26 9.14 16.19
C VAL A 161 1.40 8.99 14.93
N ILE A 162 0.10 8.75 15.11
CA ILE A 162 -0.82 8.44 14.04
C ILE A 162 -1.93 9.49 13.99
N PHE A 163 -1.93 10.29 12.92
CA PHE A 163 -2.96 11.28 12.63
C PHE A 163 -4.07 10.65 11.77
N TYR A 164 -5.31 10.78 12.20
CA TYR A 164 -6.47 10.30 11.45
C TYR A 164 -7.63 11.31 11.50
N PRO A 165 -8.47 11.36 10.43
CA PRO A 165 -9.64 12.23 10.40
C PRO A 165 -10.72 11.69 11.36
N ASN A 166 -11.11 12.51 12.34
CA ASN A 166 -11.94 12.07 13.48
C ASN A 166 -13.26 11.38 13.07
N ASN A 167 -13.90 11.82 11.98
CA ASN A 167 -15.23 11.36 11.60
C ASN A 167 -15.31 10.64 10.24
N LEU A 168 -14.15 10.26 9.66
CA LEU A 168 -14.09 9.72 8.30
C LEU A 168 -13.50 8.30 8.22
N ILE A 169 -13.33 7.63 9.36
CA ILE A 169 -12.89 6.22 9.42
C ILE A 169 -13.92 5.40 10.20
N SER A 170 -14.02 4.11 9.89
CA SER A 170 -14.93 3.23 10.60
C SER A 170 -14.51 3.05 12.07
N GLU A 171 -15.46 2.72 12.94
CA GLU A 171 -15.16 2.43 14.34
C GLU A 171 -14.13 1.30 14.47
N ARG A 172 -14.26 0.25 13.67
CA ARG A 172 -13.33 -0.89 13.66
C ARG A 172 -11.91 -0.47 13.32
N GLN A 173 -11.73 0.35 12.29
CA GLN A 173 -10.42 0.90 11.92
C GLN A 173 -9.85 1.81 13.02
N ARG A 174 -10.66 2.68 13.60
CA ARG A 174 -10.25 3.56 14.70
C ARG A 174 -9.74 2.76 15.89
N ARG A 175 -10.51 1.77 16.33
CA ARG A 175 -10.16 0.95 17.50
C ARG A 175 -8.87 0.16 17.32
N GLN A 176 -8.50 -0.21 16.10
CA GLN A 176 -7.22 -0.86 15.79
C GLN A 176 -5.99 0.00 16.14
N MET A 177 -6.15 1.32 16.24
CA MET A 177 -5.07 2.26 16.61
C MET A 177 -5.18 2.73 18.05
N THR A 178 -6.41 3.01 18.49
CA THR A 178 -6.66 3.78 19.72
C THR A 178 -6.69 2.93 20.98
N THR A 179 -6.79 1.60 20.85
CA THR A 179 -6.85 0.68 22.00
C THR A 179 -5.48 0.16 22.46
N LEU A 180 -4.42 0.36 21.67
CA LEU A 180 -3.11 -0.25 21.89
C LEU A 180 -2.30 0.42 23.03
N GLY A 181 -2.16 1.74 23.03
CA GLY A 181 -1.38 2.49 24.01
C GLY A 181 0.12 2.19 23.95
N LYS A 182 0.81 2.19 25.09
CA LYS A 182 2.28 2.08 25.20
C LYS A 182 2.96 3.17 24.35
N ASN A 183 3.78 2.79 23.37
CA ASN A 183 4.49 3.64 22.42
C ASN A 183 3.65 4.06 21.21
N ILE A 184 2.32 3.85 21.23
CA ILE A 184 1.39 4.19 20.14
C ILE A 184 0.49 5.34 20.59
N HIS A 185 0.55 6.46 19.87
CA HIS A 185 -0.17 7.71 20.14
C HIS A 185 -1.08 8.05 18.95
N ALA A 186 -2.38 7.86 19.13
CA ALA A 186 -3.39 8.16 18.12
C ALA A 186 -3.95 9.57 18.34
N ILE A 187 -3.93 10.39 17.29
CA ILE A 187 -4.38 11.79 17.32
C ILE A 187 -5.53 11.96 16.32
N ALA A 188 -6.73 12.22 16.84
CA ALA A 188 -7.90 12.54 16.05
C ALA A 188 -7.83 14.00 15.58
N VAL A 189 -7.86 14.23 14.27
CA VAL A 189 -7.73 15.54 13.66
C VAL A 189 -9.11 16.03 13.20
N ASN A 190 -9.45 17.27 13.53
CA ASN A 190 -10.63 17.95 13.00
C ASN A 190 -10.35 18.41 11.55
N GLY A 191 -10.51 17.51 10.61
CA GLY A 191 -10.22 17.70 9.18
C GLY A 191 -10.31 16.40 8.41
N ASP A 192 -10.10 16.48 7.11
CA ASP A 192 -10.05 15.31 6.22
C ASP A 192 -8.68 14.63 6.20
N PHE A 193 -8.54 13.60 5.38
CA PHE A 193 -7.27 12.86 5.24
C PHE A 193 -6.14 13.73 4.65
N ASP A 194 -6.47 14.67 3.76
CA ASP A 194 -5.48 15.57 3.17
C ASP A 194 -4.89 16.52 4.22
N VAL A 195 -5.69 16.98 5.18
CA VAL A 195 -5.23 17.75 6.35
C VAL A 195 -4.27 16.91 7.20
N CYS A 196 -4.62 15.65 7.49
CA CYS A 196 -3.76 14.73 8.23
C CYS A 196 -2.42 14.49 7.51
N GLN A 197 -2.44 14.30 6.20
CA GLN A 197 -1.22 14.15 5.39
C GLN A 197 -0.36 15.41 5.39
N ALA A 198 -0.97 16.58 5.25
CA ALA A 198 -0.27 17.85 5.27
C ALA A 198 0.42 18.08 6.63
N LEU A 199 -0.28 17.75 7.71
CA LEU A 199 0.26 17.83 9.08
C LEU A 199 1.46 16.89 9.26
N ALA A 200 1.32 15.62 8.89
CA ALA A 200 2.40 14.63 8.98
C ALA A 200 3.62 15.05 8.16
N LYS A 201 3.43 15.46 6.91
CA LYS A 201 4.53 15.92 6.03
C LYS A 201 5.22 17.15 6.57
N ARG A 202 4.47 18.10 7.15
CA ARG A 202 5.05 19.33 7.73
C ARG A 202 5.88 19.03 8.97
N LEU A 203 5.41 18.13 9.85
CA LEU A 203 6.19 17.70 11.02
C LEU A 203 7.47 16.95 10.63
N LEU A 204 7.42 16.06 9.64
CA LEU A 204 8.58 15.34 9.11
C LEU A 204 9.70 16.29 8.62
N CYS A 205 9.32 17.47 8.13
CA CYS A 205 10.26 18.49 7.65
C CYS A 205 10.66 19.53 8.70
N ASP A 206 10.01 19.58 9.87
CA ASP A 206 10.29 20.55 10.93
C ASP A 206 11.47 20.11 11.81
N LYS A 207 12.68 20.21 11.26
CA LYS A 207 13.94 19.88 11.95
C LYS A 207 14.14 20.71 13.22
N ASN A 208 13.69 21.96 13.22
CA ASN A 208 13.80 22.84 14.38
C ASN A 208 12.96 22.33 15.54
N PHE A 209 11.74 21.90 15.26
CA PHE A 209 10.86 21.33 16.29
C PHE A 209 11.39 19.98 16.78
N ALA A 210 11.88 19.12 15.90
CA ALA A 210 12.51 17.88 16.30
C ALA A 210 13.71 18.12 17.22
N LYS A 211 14.58 19.06 16.86
CA LYS A 211 15.73 19.46 17.68
C LYS A 211 15.33 20.08 19.02
N GLU A 212 14.29 20.94 19.02
CA GLU A 212 13.73 21.54 20.25
C GLU A 212 13.26 20.48 21.23
N LEU A 213 12.51 19.49 20.74
CA LEU A 213 11.83 18.53 21.60
C LEU A 213 12.73 17.35 22.02
N PHE A 214 13.64 16.90 21.15
CA PHE A 214 14.43 15.68 21.31
C PHE A 214 15.96 15.90 21.28
N GLY A 215 16.45 17.09 20.99
CA GLY A 215 17.87 17.34 20.77
C GLY A 215 18.42 16.81 19.44
N ASP A 216 17.59 16.10 18.65
CA ASP A 216 17.96 15.49 17.36
C ASP A 216 17.01 15.96 16.25
N GLU A 217 17.58 16.65 15.23
CA GLU A 217 16.84 17.14 14.08
C GLU A 217 16.35 16.04 13.14
N THR A 218 16.84 14.81 13.29
CA THR A 218 16.51 13.63 12.47
C THR A 218 15.54 12.69 13.17
N MET A 219 14.96 13.08 14.31
CA MET A 219 14.11 12.23 15.15
C MET A 219 12.89 11.64 14.40
N PHE A 220 12.31 12.39 13.47
CA PHE A 220 11.10 11.95 12.77
C PHE A 220 11.41 11.11 11.53
N THR A 221 10.62 10.06 11.32
CA THR A 221 10.54 9.29 10.07
C THR A 221 9.09 8.94 9.74
N SER A 222 8.84 8.35 8.59
CA SER A 222 7.48 8.04 8.11
C SER A 222 7.28 6.55 7.86
N ALA A 223 6.11 6.01 8.28
CA ALA A 223 5.65 4.69 7.90
C ALA A 223 4.55 4.71 6.81
N ASN A 224 4.30 5.85 6.16
CA ASN A 224 3.41 5.89 5.02
C ASN A 224 4.00 5.12 3.81
N SER A 225 3.19 4.88 2.78
CA SER A 225 3.57 4.15 1.57
C SER A 225 4.73 4.79 0.78
N ILE A 226 5.13 6.02 1.12
CA ILE A 226 6.33 6.68 0.59
C ILE A 226 7.63 6.05 1.10
N SER A 227 7.62 5.37 2.25
CA SER A 227 8.80 4.67 2.77
C SER A 227 9.20 3.49 1.87
N LEU A 228 10.49 3.39 1.56
CA LEU A 228 11.04 2.26 0.80
C LEU A 228 10.87 0.92 1.53
N GLY A 229 10.97 0.93 2.87
CA GLY A 229 10.71 -0.24 3.71
C GLY A 229 9.26 -0.72 3.69
N ARG A 230 8.32 0.13 3.22
CA ARG A 230 6.93 -0.24 2.98
C ARG A 230 6.69 -0.70 1.54
N LEU A 231 7.49 -0.24 0.59
CA LEU A 231 7.33 -0.58 -0.82
C LEU A 231 7.91 -1.96 -1.16
N LEU A 232 9.17 -2.21 -0.83
CA LEU A 232 9.88 -3.42 -1.28
C LEU A 232 9.18 -4.73 -0.89
N PRO A 233 8.67 -4.93 0.35
CA PRO A 233 8.00 -6.18 0.71
C PRO A 233 6.72 -6.46 -0.09
N GLN A 234 6.14 -5.46 -0.74
CA GLN A 234 4.95 -5.66 -1.58
C GLN A 234 5.26 -6.36 -2.92
N ALA A 235 6.54 -6.45 -3.30
CA ALA A 235 6.95 -7.28 -4.44
C ALA A 235 6.87 -8.79 -4.13
N VAL A 236 6.76 -9.18 -2.85
CA VAL A 236 6.69 -10.60 -2.44
C VAL A 236 5.33 -11.22 -2.79
N TYR A 237 4.23 -10.46 -2.69
CA TYR A 237 2.86 -10.98 -2.87
C TYR A 237 2.67 -11.74 -4.20
N PRO A 238 3.02 -11.16 -5.36
CA PRO A 238 2.82 -11.84 -6.63
C PRO A 238 3.73 -13.05 -6.81
N PHE A 239 4.95 -13.05 -6.25
CA PHE A 239 5.80 -14.25 -6.26
C PHE A 239 5.18 -15.39 -5.47
N TYR A 240 4.68 -15.10 -4.27
CA TYR A 240 4.02 -16.09 -3.44
C TYR A 240 2.75 -16.62 -4.10
N ALA A 241 1.87 -15.75 -4.60
CA ALA A 241 0.66 -16.16 -5.30
C ALA A 241 0.99 -17.06 -6.49
N TYR A 242 1.95 -16.64 -7.31
CA TYR A 242 2.39 -17.39 -8.47
C TYR A 242 2.93 -18.78 -8.09
N SER A 243 3.79 -18.85 -7.08
CA SER A 243 4.39 -20.10 -6.61
C SER A 243 3.32 -21.12 -6.17
N LYS A 244 2.31 -20.65 -5.41
CA LYS A 244 1.22 -21.52 -4.93
C LYS A 244 0.31 -21.98 -6.07
N ILE A 245 -0.03 -21.10 -7.00
CA ILE A 245 -0.83 -21.48 -8.18
C ILE A 245 -0.09 -22.55 -9.00
N ILE A 246 1.22 -22.38 -9.23
CA ILE A 246 1.99 -23.40 -9.94
C ILE A 246 2.01 -24.71 -9.17
N SER A 247 2.19 -24.67 -7.86
CA SER A 247 2.20 -25.89 -7.03
C SER A 247 0.88 -26.64 -7.08
N GLU A 248 -0.27 -25.94 -7.07
CA GLU A 248 -1.59 -26.56 -7.07
C GLU A 248 -2.04 -27.06 -8.44
N VAL A 249 -1.79 -26.27 -9.49
CA VAL A 249 -2.34 -26.55 -10.83
C VAL A 249 -1.43 -27.47 -11.65
N PHE A 250 -0.15 -27.56 -11.32
CA PHE A 250 0.87 -28.14 -12.21
C PHE A 250 1.71 -29.24 -11.58
N LEU A 251 1.08 -30.09 -10.76
CA LEU A 251 1.74 -31.21 -10.09
C LEU A 251 2.49 -32.17 -11.04
N ASP A 252 2.10 -32.26 -12.33
CA ASP A 252 2.62 -33.27 -13.28
C ASP A 252 3.05 -32.71 -14.66
N ILE A 253 3.07 -31.40 -14.89
CA ILE A 253 3.35 -30.85 -16.22
C ILE A 253 4.73 -30.21 -16.29
N VAL A 254 5.60 -30.75 -17.13
CA VAL A 254 6.88 -30.12 -17.51
C VAL A 254 6.61 -29.04 -18.54
N PHE A 255 6.62 -27.77 -18.11
CA PHE A 255 6.42 -26.65 -19.04
C PHE A 255 7.69 -26.32 -19.81
N SER A 256 7.55 -26.14 -21.10
CA SER A 256 8.58 -25.51 -21.95
C SER A 256 8.78 -24.02 -21.60
N SER A 257 7.73 -23.35 -21.08
CA SER A 257 7.74 -21.95 -20.62
C SER A 257 6.91 -21.78 -19.35
N LEU A 258 7.23 -20.79 -18.51
CA LEU A 258 6.42 -20.42 -17.36
C LEU A 258 5.05 -19.90 -17.82
N PRO A 259 3.93 -20.38 -17.24
CA PRO A 259 2.61 -19.83 -17.52
C PRO A 259 2.53 -18.36 -17.11
N SER A 260 1.81 -17.59 -17.90
CA SER A 260 1.68 -16.16 -17.68
C SER A 260 0.47 -15.84 -16.79
N ILE A 261 0.57 -14.77 -16.00
CA ILE A 261 -0.52 -14.30 -15.15
C ILE A 261 -0.98 -12.88 -15.52
N ILE A 262 -2.25 -12.60 -15.22
CA ILE A 262 -2.83 -11.26 -15.16
C ILE A 262 -3.07 -10.95 -13.69
N ALA A 263 -2.43 -9.92 -13.16
CA ALA A 263 -2.59 -9.49 -11.77
C ALA A 263 -3.55 -8.30 -11.69
N SER A 264 -4.69 -8.45 -11.02
CA SER A 264 -5.67 -7.38 -10.82
C SER A 264 -5.64 -6.86 -9.39
N ILE A 265 -5.33 -5.58 -9.24
CA ILE A 265 -4.96 -4.95 -7.98
C ILE A 265 -5.82 -3.73 -7.72
N PRO A 266 -6.62 -3.71 -6.62
CA PRO A 266 -7.29 -2.51 -6.17
C PRO A 266 -6.26 -1.51 -5.65
N SER A 267 -6.19 -0.32 -6.23
CA SER A 267 -5.06 0.58 -6.05
C SER A 267 -5.48 1.99 -5.64
N GLY A 268 -5.08 2.41 -4.43
CA GLY A 268 -5.18 3.79 -3.95
C GLY A 268 -3.84 4.52 -4.08
N ASN A 269 -2.91 4.29 -3.15
CA ASN A 269 -1.58 4.91 -3.13
C ASN A 269 -0.52 4.16 -3.98
N PHE A 270 -0.91 3.15 -4.73
CA PHE A 270 -0.09 2.39 -5.70
C PHE A 270 1.10 1.62 -5.09
N GLY A 271 1.03 1.27 -3.81
CA GLY A 271 2.11 0.53 -3.17
C GLY A 271 2.21 -0.91 -3.71
N ASP A 272 1.12 -1.65 -3.64
CA ASP A 272 0.98 -3.04 -4.09
C ASP A 272 1.09 -3.18 -5.62
N MET A 273 0.48 -2.26 -6.35
CA MET A 273 0.61 -2.21 -7.82
C MET A 273 2.07 -1.98 -8.23
N LEU A 274 2.78 -1.02 -7.62
CA LEU A 274 4.19 -0.78 -7.92
C LEU A 274 5.08 -1.95 -7.44
N GLY A 275 4.74 -2.61 -6.32
CA GLY A 275 5.38 -3.86 -5.90
C GLY A 275 5.23 -4.94 -6.98
N THR A 276 4.07 -5.05 -7.59
CA THR A 276 3.82 -5.98 -8.69
C THR A 276 4.57 -5.60 -9.98
N VAL A 277 4.71 -4.29 -10.27
CA VAL A 277 5.57 -3.80 -11.36
C VAL A 277 7.04 -4.20 -11.13
N ILE A 278 7.52 -4.05 -9.89
CA ILE A 278 8.87 -4.48 -9.50
C ILE A 278 9.02 -5.99 -9.68
N ALA A 279 8.07 -6.80 -9.23
CA ALA A 279 8.11 -8.26 -9.38
C ALA A 279 8.12 -8.70 -10.87
N LYS A 280 7.34 -8.02 -11.73
CA LYS A 280 7.40 -8.22 -13.18
C LYS A 280 8.81 -7.92 -13.72
N GLU A 281 9.38 -6.80 -13.32
CA GLU A 281 10.74 -6.43 -13.72
C GLU A 281 11.80 -7.41 -13.18
N MET A 282 11.57 -8.02 -12.00
CA MET A 282 12.43 -9.09 -11.45
C MET A 282 12.35 -10.39 -12.25
N GLY A 283 11.40 -10.54 -13.17
CA GLY A 283 11.30 -11.72 -14.05
C GLY A 283 10.04 -12.57 -13.83
N LEU A 284 9.16 -12.20 -12.91
CA LEU A 284 7.88 -12.89 -12.75
C LEU A 284 7.04 -12.76 -14.03
N PRO A 285 6.48 -13.85 -14.59
CA PRO A 285 5.80 -13.83 -15.90
C PRO A 285 4.40 -13.19 -15.81
N ILE A 286 4.36 -11.89 -15.55
CA ILE A 286 3.14 -11.09 -15.52
C ILE A 286 2.90 -10.49 -16.90
N SER A 287 1.87 -10.95 -17.60
CA SER A 287 1.50 -10.43 -18.93
C SER A 287 0.85 -9.05 -18.84
N LYS A 288 -0.01 -8.85 -17.84
CA LYS A 288 -0.73 -7.59 -17.61
C LYS A 288 -0.95 -7.33 -16.13
N ILE A 289 -0.80 -6.06 -15.75
CA ILE A 289 -1.19 -5.53 -14.45
C ILE A 289 -2.48 -4.73 -14.66
N VAL A 290 -3.54 -5.12 -13.98
CA VAL A 290 -4.84 -4.43 -14.01
C VAL A 290 -4.95 -3.59 -12.75
N CYS A 291 -4.82 -2.29 -12.89
CA CYS A 291 -4.93 -1.32 -11.80
C CYS A 291 -6.39 -0.85 -11.69
N GLY A 292 -7.14 -1.41 -10.75
CA GLY A 292 -8.49 -0.95 -10.42
C GLY A 292 -8.44 0.26 -9.49
N VAL A 293 -9.14 1.35 -9.83
CA VAL A 293 -9.35 2.49 -8.94
C VAL A 293 -10.85 2.72 -8.73
N ASN A 294 -11.24 3.38 -7.65
CA ASN A 294 -12.63 3.76 -7.42
C ASN A 294 -13.01 4.98 -8.30
N GLU A 295 -14.00 5.77 -7.90
CA GLU A 295 -14.41 6.95 -8.68
C GLU A 295 -13.36 8.07 -8.77
N ASN A 296 -12.23 7.94 -8.06
CA ASN A 296 -11.07 8.82 -8.19
C ASN A 296 -10.23 8.33 -9.38
N ALA A 297 -10.58 8.81 -10.57
CA ALA A 297 -10.22 8.25 -11.88
C ALA A 297 -9.00 8.93 -12.53
N GLU A 298 -8.21 9.68 -11.79
CA GLU A 298 -7.11 10.49 -12.33
C GLU A 298 -6.09 9.65 -13.11
N PHE A 299 -5.78 8.44 -12.62
CA PHE A 299 -4.80 7.58 -13.28
C PHE A 299 -5.34 6.89 -14.56
N PRO A 300 -6.55 6.28 -14.59
CA PRO A 300 -7.13 5.80 -15.85
C PRO A 300 -7.27 6.91 -16.90
N GLU A 301 -7.67 8.12 -16.49
CA GLU A 301 -7.75 9.27 -17.40
C GLU A 301 -6.36 9.66 -17.93
N PHE A 302 -5.33 9.68 -17.06
CA PHE A 302 -3.95 9.92 -17.46
C PHE A 302 -3.46 8.89 -18.47
N LEU A 303 -3.65 7.59 -18.20
CA LEU A 303 -3.27 6.55 -19.16
C LEU A 303 -3.98 6.73 -20.51
N LYS A 304 -5.24 7.11 -20.51
CA LYS A 304 -6.03 7.31 -21.75
C LYS A 304 -5.58 8.55 -22.51
N THR A 305 -5.42 9.67 -21.83
CA THR A 305 -5.29 11.01 -22.46
C THR A 305 -3.87 11.56 -22.46
N GLY A 306 -2.97 11.04 -21.64
CA GLY A 306 -1.65 11.61 -21.38
C GLY A 306 -1.67 12.89 -20.52
N ARG A 307 -2.84 13.30 -20.01
CA ARG A 307 -2.99 14.49 -19.15
C ARG A 307 -3.30 14.07 -17.73
N TYR A 308 -2.50 14.52 -16.79
CA TYR A 308 -2.71 14.28 -15.37
C TYR A 308 -3.28 15.53 -14.71
N GLU A 309 -4.46 15.39 -14.11
CA GLU A 309 -5.16 16.47 -13.43
C GLU A 309 -5.73 15.95 -12.12
N ILE A 310 -5.36 16.57 -11.01
CA ILE A 310 -5.85 16.20 -9.68
C ILE A 310 -7.20 16.87 -9.46
N LYS A 311 -8.22 16.06 -9.16
CA LYS A 311 -9.59 16.49 -8.88
C LYS A 311 -9.90 16.37 -7.38
N PRO A 312 -10.94 17.05 -6.87
CA PRO A 312 -11.41 16.82 -5.51
C PRO A 312 -11.74 15.33 -5.28
N THR A 313 -11.28 14.80 -4.16
CA THR A 313 -11.47 13.39 -3.81
C THR A 313 -12.94 13.07 -3.62
N LYS A 314 -13.43 12.04 -4.29
CA LYS A 314 -14.80 11.53 -4.20
C LYS A 314 -14.90 10.44 -3.15
N GLN A 315 -16.05 10.42 -2.45
CA GLN A 315 -16.38 9.38 -1.49
C GLN A 315 -16.69 8.04 -2.18
N SER A 316 -16.26 6.94 -1.57
CA SER A 316 -16.44 5.60 -2.11
C SER A 316 -16.51 4.54 -1.02
N PRO A 317 -17.25 3.42 -1.23
CA PRO A 317 -17.26 2.27 -0.33
C PRO A 317 -15.85 1.71 -0.06
N SER A 318 -14.95 1.77 -1.05
CA SER A 318 -13.53 1.42 -0.89
C SER A 318 -12.73 2.57 -0.28
N SER A 319 -12.98 2.85 1.01
CA SER A 319 -12.50 4.04 1.71
C SER A 319 -10.98 4.22 1.70
N ALA A 320 -10.19 3.14 1.79
CA ALA A 320 -8.74 3.21 1.77
C ALA A 320 -8.14 3.59 0.40
N MET A 321 -8.98 3.64 -0.65
CA MET A 321 -8.63 4.04 -2.00
C MET A 321 -9.18 5.44 -2.38
N MET A 322 -9.75 6.20 -1.44
CA MET A 322 -10.18 7.59 -1.67
C MET A 322 -8.96 8.51 -1.78
N VAL A 323 -8.28 8.44 -2.91
CA VAL A 323 -7.01 9.13 -3.18
C VAL A 323 -7.04 9.67 -4.61
N SER A 324 -7.03 10.99 -4.78
CA SER A 324 -6.94 11.65 -6.09
C SER A 324 -5.49 11.85 -6.57
N HIS A 325 -4.50 11.75 -5.67
CA HIS A 325 -3.08 11.84 -6.01
C HIS A 325 -2.29 10.72 -5.33
N PRO A 326 -2.15 9.54 -6.00
CA PRO A 326 -1.45 8.40 -5.43
C PRO A 326 0.00 8.72 -5.06
N SER A 327 0.40 8.45 -3.83
CA SER A 327 1.73 8.83 -3.31
C SER A 327 2.89 8.14 -4.04
N ASN A 328 2.67 6.96 -4.63
CA ASN A 328 3.69 6.24 -5.41
C ASN A 328 3.60 6.49 -6.92
N LEU A 329 2.71 7.38 -7.38
CA LEU A 329 2.61 7.70 -8.81
C LEU A 329 3.93 8.29 -9.35
N ALA A 330 4.61 9.13 -8.58
CA ALA A 330 5.91 9.69 -8.97
C ALA A 330 6.96 8.59 -9.22
N ARG A 331 6.97 7.53 -8.39
CA ARG A 331 7.84 6.37 -8.62
C ARG A 331 7.47 5.59 -9.87
N LEU A 332 6.17 5.42 -10.13
CA LEU A 332 5.69 4.76 -11.34
C LEU A 332 6.07 5.54 -12.59
N ILE A 333 5.87 6.84 -12.58
CA ILE A 333 6.28 7.75 -13.68
C ILE A 333 7.80 7.65 -13.91
N ASP A 334 8.59 7.68 -12.84
CA ASP A 334 10.06 7.55 -12.91
C ASP A 334 10.50 6.17 -13.44
N PHE A 335 9.82 5.10 -13.03
CA PHE A 335 10.08 3.73 -13.52
C PHE A 335 9.96 3.63 -15.05
N TYR A 336 9.03 4.35 -15.64
CA TYR A 336 8.86 4.46 -17.11
C TYR A 336 9.60 5.66 -17.71
N ASN A 337 10.71 6.09 -17.10
CA ASN A 337 11.61 7.15 -17.60
C ASN A 337 10.99 8.55 -17.67
N GLY A 338 9.91 8.82 -16.95
CA GLY A 338 9.35 10.15 -16.76
C GLY A 338 9.90 10.86 -15.53
N HIS A 339 9.26 11.98 -15.15
CA HIS A 339 9.50 12.67 -13.88
C HIS A 339 8.23 13.39 -13.43
N MET A 340 7.89 13.23 -12.17
CA MET A 340 6.76 13.88 -11.51
C MET A 340 7.19 14.36 -10.12
N TYR A 341 6.78 15.58 -9.77
CA TYR A 341 7.05 16.18 -8.46
C TYR A 341 5.92 17.09 -7.99
N ASP A 342 5.95 17.46 -6.71
CA ASP A 342 5.13 18.54 -6.17
C ASP A 342 5.95 19.84 -6.14
N GLU A 343 5.49 20.88 -6.83
CA GLU A 343 6.10 22.19 -6.81
C GLU A 343 5.92 22.83 -5.43
N ARG A 344 7.00 23.41 -4.88
CA ARG A 344 7.03 23.97 -3.54
C ARG A 344 7.65 25.37 -3.52
N ASP A 345 7.23 26.17 -2.55
CA ASP A 345 7.86 27.46 -2.26
C ASP A 345 9.18 27.28 -1.47
N ASN A 346 9.87 28.39 -1.25
CA ASN A 346 11.14 28.42 -0.49
C ASN A 346 11.04 27.96 0.96
N LYS A 347 9.81 27.76 1.48
CA LYS A 347 9.52 27.24 2.82
C LYS A 347 9.09 25.78 2.80
N GLY A 348 9.12 25.13 1.62
CA GLY A 348 8.72 23.75 1.43
C GLY A 348 7.19 23.53 1.33
N LYS A 349 6.39 24.61 1.32
CA LYS A 349 4.93 24.52 1.15
C LYS A 349 4.60 24.16 -0.30
N ILE A 350 3.70 23.19 -0.49
CA ILE A 350 3.25 22.79 -1.82
C ILE A 350 2.45 23.92 -2.45
N ILE A 351 2.88 24.34 -3.64
CA ILE A 351 2.21 25.34 -4.51
C ILE A 351 1.32 24.60 -5.52
N LYS A 352 1.85 23.53 -6.12
CA LYS A 352 1.14 22.74 -7.11
C LYS A 352 1.51 21.26 -6.96
N ARG A 353 0.51 20.38 -6.92
CA ARG A 353 0.71 18.92 -6.82
C ARG A 353 0.83 18.29 -8.22
N GLY A 354 1.59 17.21 -8.30
CA GLY A 354 1.59 16.31 -9.44
C GLY A 354 2.03 16.92 -10.75
N VAL A 355 3.06 17.77 -10.75
CA VAL A 355 3.63 18.36 -11.96
C VAL A 355 4.44 17.29 -12.69
N ILE A 356 4.07 17.00 -13.93
CA ILE A 356 4.86 16.13 -14.83
C ILE A 356 5.62 17.03 -15.79
N ASP A 357 6.92 17.17 -15.59
CA ASP A 357 7.81 17.95 -16.47
C ASP A 357 8.51 17.06 -17.52
N LYS A 358 8.51 15.74 -17.28
CA LYS A 358 8.97 14.75 -18.24
C LYS A 358 7.95 13.60 -18.31
N MET A 359 7.32 13.43 -19.48
CA MET A 359 6.37 12.34 -19.69
C MET A 359 7.06 10.98 -19.61
N PRO A 360 6.40 9.97 -18.99
CA PRO A 360 6.90 8.60 -19.04
C PRO A 360 6.76 8.01 -20.44
N ASN A 361 7.41 6.88 -20.68
CA ASN A 361 7.16 6.06 -21.86
C ASN A 361 5.73 5.49 -21.79
N MET A 362 4.77 6.23 -22.34
CA MET A 362 3.34 5.89 -22.27
C MET A 362 3.00 4.58 -23.00
N ASP A 363 3.70 4.25 -24.08
CA ASP A 363 3.43 3.02 -24.83
C ASP A 363 3.86 1.79 -24.02
N GLU A 364 5.01 1.85 -23.39
CA GLU A 364 5.51 0.80 -22.51
C GLU A 364 4.63 0.66 -21.26
N MET A 365 4.26 1.78 -20.63
CA MET A 365 3.36 1.78 -19.47
C MET A 365 2.00 1.17 -19.82
N LYS A 366 1.40 1.50 -20.95
CA LYS A 366 0.13 0.93 -21.43
C LYS A 366 0.26 -0.54 -21.84
N LYS A 367 1.42 -0.97 -22.33
CA LYS A 367 1.69 -2.39 -22.60
C LYS A 367 1.65 -3.20 -21.32
N ASP A 368 2.21 -2.69 -20.24
CA ASP A 368 2.30 -3.38 -18.94
C ASP A 368 1.04 -3.22 -18.11
N ILE A 369 0.42 -2.03 -18.09
CA ILE A 369 -0.65 -1.66 -17.19
C ILE A 369 -1.91 -1.31 -17.97
N PHE A 370 -3.04 -1.89 -17.55
CA PHE A 370 -4.40 -1.42 -17.83
C PHE A 370 -4.96 -0.80 -16.58
N SER A 371 -5.78 0.24 -16.69
CA SER A 371 -6.47 0.81 -15.53
C SER A 371 -7.92 1.14 -15.85
N ALA A 372 -8.79 0.88 -14.88
CA ALA A 372 -10.21 1.20 -14.96
C ALA A 372 -10.72 1.80 -13.66
N SER A 373 -11.62 2.77 -13.78
CA SER A 373 -12.40 3.32 -12.68
C SER A 373 -13.68 2.52 -12.48
N ILE A 374 -14.02 2.28 -11.20
CA ILE A 374 -15.19 1.53 -10.76
C ILE A 374 -16.09 2.48 -9.97
N THR A 375 -17.35 2.60 -10.38
CA THR A 375 -18.33 3.45 -9.71
C THR A 375 -18.80 2.86 -8.39
N ASN A 376 -19.38 3.70 -7.53
CA ASN A 376 -19.93 3.23 -6.25
C ASN A 376 -21.04 2.18 -6.46
N GLU A 377 -21.83 2.28 -7.51
CA GLU A 377 -22.83 1.29 -7.86
C GLU A 377 -22.19 -0.03 -8.30
N GLU A 378 -21.17 0.04 -9.13
CA GLU A 378 -20.44 -1.16 -9.58
C GLU A 378 -19.77 -1.93 -8.42
N HIS A 379 -19.39 -1.26 -7.31
CA HIS A 379 -18.90 -1.96 -6.12
C HIS A 379 -19.95 -2.94 -5.59
N TYR A 380 -21.17 -2.45 -5.32
CA TYR A 380 -22.25 -3.27 -4.75
C TYR A 380 -22.70 -4.36 -5.72
N GLN A 381 -22.82 -4.03 -7.00
CA GLN A 381 -23.14 -5.01 -8.04
C GLN A 381 -22.08 -6.11 -8.09
N THR A 382 -20.80 -5.78 -8.01
CA THR A 382 -19.71 -6.76 -8.05
C THR A 382 -19.72 -7.67 -6.83
N ILE A 383 -19.87 -7.12 -5.61
CA ILE A 383 -19.96 -7.91 -4.39
C ILE A 383 -21.12 -8.90 -4.50
N LYS A 384 -22.28 -8.43 -4.99
CA LYS A 384 -23.46 -9.27 -5.18
C LYS A 384 -23.24 -10.36 -6.25
N GLU A 385 -22.74 -10.01 -7.42
CA GLU A 385 -22.48 -10.95 -8.52
C GLU A 385 -21.50 -12.06 -8.09
N VAL A 386 -20.42 -11.68 -7.39
CA VAL A 386 -19.42 -12.67 -6.92
C VAL A 386 -20.02 -13.57 -5.85
N TYR A 387 -20.78 -13.02 -4.91
CA TYR A 387 -21.46 -13.81 -3.90
C TYR A 387 -22.50 -14.78 -4.52
N ASP A 388 -23.32 -14.32 -5.46
CA ASP A 388 -24.36 -15.13 -6.10
C ASP A 388 -23.74 -16.29 -6.89
N ASN A 389 -22.63 -16.05 -7.61
CA ASN A 389 -22.02 -17.04 -8.50
C ASN A 389 -21.04 -17.98 -7.78
N TYR A 390 -20.25 -17.48 -6.81
CA TYR A 390 -19.13 -18.23 -6.22
C TYR A 390 -19.24 -18.41 -4.71
N LYS A 391 -20.23 -17.77 -4.04
CA LYS A 391 -20.39 -17.74 -2.58
C LYS A 391 -19.18 -17.12 -1.84
N ILE A 392 -18.46 -16.24 -2.53
CA ILE A 392 -17.34 -15.49 -1.99
C ILE A 392 -17.82 -14.09 -1.66
N ILE A 393 -17.52 -13.62 -0.45
CA ILE A 393 -17.78 -12.24 -0.02
C ILE A 393 -16.49 -11.44 -0.23
N LEU A 394 -16.49 -10.54 -1.19
CA LEU A 394 -15.37 -9.60 -1.39
C LEU A 394 -15.55 -8.36 -0.50
N ASP A 395 -14.44 -7.78 -0.04
CA ASP A 395 -14.46 -6.41 0.52
C ASP A 395 -14.67 -5.38 -0.61
N PRO A 396 -15.05 -4.12 -0.29
CA PRO A 396 -15.24 -3.10 -1.33
C PRO A 396 -14.00 -2.82 -2.19
N HIS A 397 -12.78 -3.05 -1.67
CA HIS A 397 -11.54 -2.88 -2.44
C HIS A 397 -11.32 -4.05 -3.40
N GLY A 398 -11.48 -5.29 -2.93
CA GLY A 398 -11.42 -6.49 -3.77
C GLY A 398 -12.44 -6.46 -4.90
N ALA A 399 -13.64 -5.92 -4.63
CA ALA A 399 -14.66 -5.70 -5.67
C ALA A 399 -14.17 -4.76 -6.79
N VAL A 400 -13.36 -3.74 -6.46
CA VAL A 400 -12.72 -2.88 -7.49
C VAL A 400 -11.74 -3.68 -8.33
N GLY A 401 -10.89 -4.50 -7.71
CA GLY A 401 -9.95 -5.37 -8.41
C GLY A 401 -10.68 -6.34 -9.36
N TRP A 402 -11.72 -7.00 -8.85
CA TRP A 402 -12.53 -7.93 -9.63
C TRP A 402 -13.19 -7.26 -10.84
N ARG A 403 -13.89 -6.15 -10.63
CA ARG A 403 -14.57 -5.43 -11.72
C ARG A 403 -13.59 -4.84 -12.73
N ALA A 404 -12.42 -4.40 -12.30
CA ALA A 404 -11.38 -3.91 -13.20
C ALA A 404 -10.86 -5.04 -14.12
N LEU A 405 -10.67 -6.26 -13.57
CA LEU A 405 -10.32 -7.43 -14.36
C LEU A 405 -11.42 -7.75 -15.40
N ASP A 406 -12.69 -7.76 -14.98
CA ASP A 406 -13.81 -8.00 -15.91
C ASP A 406 -13.84 -6.97 -17.05
N LYS A 407 -13.63 -5.67 -16.74
CA LYS A 407 -13.55 -4.62 -17.76
C LYS A 407 -12.37 -4.82 -18.72
N PHE A 408 -11.21 -5.21 -18.22
CA PHE A 408 -10.05 -5.53 -19.04
C PHE A 408 -10.34 -6.70 -19.99
N LEU A 409 -10.85 -7.80 -19.46
CA LEU A 409 -11.11 -9.02 -20.22
C LEU A 409 -12.20 -8.83 -21.27
N ARG A 410 -13.21 -7.99 -21.03
CA ARG A 410 -14.21 -7.61 -22.05
C ARG A 410 -13.56 -6.87 -23.22
N GLY A 411 -12.59 -6.00 -22.95
CA GLY A 411 -11.85 -5.29 -23.99
C GLY A 411 -11.01 -6.22 -24.87
N GLU A 412 -10.37 -7.23 -24.28
CA GLU A 412 -9.55 -8.22 -24.98
C GLU A 412 -10.39 -9.18 -25.84
N TYR A 413 -11.59 -9.59 -25.35
CA TYR A 413 -12.37 -10.66 -25.96
C TYR A 413 -13.60 -10.20 -26.79
N ASN A 414 -13.70 -8.92 -27.12
CA ASN A 414 -14.75 -8.32 -27.93
C ASN A 414 -16.16 -8.22 -27.29
N LYS A 415 -16.83 -7.10 -27.56
CA LYS A 415 -18.04 -6.60 -26.86
C LYS A 415 -19.35 -7.28 -27.24
N GLU A 416 -19.37 -8.19 -28.20
CA GLU A 416 -20.61 -8.69 -28.83
C GLU A 416 -21.29 -9.89 -28.15
N LEU A 417 -20.75 -10.39 -27.04
CA LEU A 417 -21.32 -11.57 -26.37
C LEU A 417 -21.89 -11.22 -24.99
N ASN A 418 -23.05 -11.81 -24.67
CA ASN A 418 -23.77 -11.64 -23.40
C ASN A 418 -23.06 -12.23 -22.15
N PHE A 419 -21.78 -12.62 -22.24
CA PHE A 419 -21.01 -13.14 -21.12
C PHE A 419 -20.15 -12.04 -20.49
N SER A 420 -19.92 -12.13 -19.17
CA SER A 420 -18.89 -11.32 -18.53
C SER A 420 -17.51 -11.65 -19.09
N GLY A 421 -16.57 -10.70 -19.02
CA GLY A 421 -15.19 -10.94 -19.43
C GLY A 421 -14.55 -12.09 -18.63
N ILE A 422 -14.86 -12.19 -17.34
CA ILE A 422 -14.40 -13.26 -16.45
C ILE A 422 -14.94 -14.62 -16.87
N GLN A 423 -16.25 -14.78 -17.12
CA GLN A 423 -16.83 -16.05 -17.55
C GLN A 423 -16.22 -16.57 -18.88
N ARG A 424 -15.83 -15.67 -19.77
CA ARG A 424 -15.14 -16.05 -21.00
C ARG A 424 -13.69 -16.44 -20.75
N PHE A 425 -12.99 -15.69 -19.92
CA PHE A 425 -11.63 -15.98 -19.52
C PHE A 425 -11.51 -17.37 -18.89
N GLU A 426 -12.43 -17.72 -17.98
CA GLU A 426 -12.50 -19.02 -17.33
C GLU A 426 -12.60 -20.18 -18.32
N LYS A 427 -13.32 -19.98 -19.43
CA LYS A 427 -13.57 -21.05 -20.43
C LYS A 427 -12.50 -21.21 -21.49
N PHE A 428 -11.80 -20.12 -21.82
CA PHE A 428 -11.03 -20.06 -23.06
C PHE A 428 -9.58 -19.56 -22.90
N SER A 429 -9.16 -19.17 -21.70
CA SER A 429 -7.81 -18.66 -21.48
C SER A 429 -6.83 -19.74 -21.03
N ALA A 430 -5.62 -19.71 -21.57
CA ALA A 430 -4.47 -20.48 -21.09
C ALA A 430 -3.63 -19.71 -20.06
N MET A 431 -4.07 -18.51 -19.65
CA MET A 431 -3.42 -17.66 -18.64
C MET A 431 -4.17 -17.77 -17.32
N PHE A 432 -3.52 -17.35 -16.24
CA PHE A 432 -4.15 -17.28 -14.93
C PHE A 432 -4.46 -15.83 -14.57
N GLY A 433 -5.64 -15.60 -13.99
CA GLY A 433 -6.03 -14.35 -13.35
C GLY A 433 -5.82 -14.43 -11.85
N ILE A 434 -5.24 -13.39 -11.26
CA ILE A 434 -5.15 -13.25 -9.81
C ILE A 434 -5.78 -11.93 -9.42
N VAL A 435 -6.80 -11.98 -8.56
CA VAL A 435 -7.42 -10.79 -7.94
C VAL A 435 -6.90 -10.63 -6.52
N TYR A 436 -6.52 -9.41 -6.15
CA TYR A 436 -6.02 -9.11 -4.81
C TYR A 436 -7.18 -8.71 -3.91
N GLU A 437 -7.36 -9.46 -2.83
CA GLU A 437 -8.26 -9.13 -1.73
C GLU A 437 -7.42 -8.50 -0.62
N THR A 438 -7.62 -7.21 -0.37
CA THR A 438 -6.67 -6.39 0.39
C THR A 438 -7.13 -6.03 1.79
N ALA A 439 -8.39 -6.29 2.12
CA ALA A 439 -8.93 -6.15 3.47
C ALA A 439 -10.00 -7.23 3.72
N ASP A 440 -10.20 -7.58 4.99
CA ASP A 440 -11.26 -8.53 5.36
C ASP A 440 -12.64 -7.85 5.22
N PRO A 441 -13.63 -8.50 4.58
CA PRO A 441 -14.98 -7.95 4.43
C PRO A 441 -15.63 -7.54 5.75
N ALA A 442 -15.28 -8.19 6.86
CA ALA A 442 -15.78 -7.85 8.19
C ALA A 442 -15.34 -6.47 8.69
N LYS A 443 -14.40 -5.81 8.03
CA LYS A 443 -14.04 -4.41 8.35
C LYS A 443 -15.05 -3.40 7.80
N PHE A 444 -15.91 -3.82 6.88
CA PHE A 444 -16.88 -3.00 6.14
C PHE A 444 -18.30 -3.61 6.19
N PRO A 445 -18.82 -3.95 7.39
CA PRO A 445 -20.06 -4.71 7.51
C PRO A 445 -21.25 -3.99 6.90
N GLU A 446 -21.32 -2.66 7.02
CA GLU A 446 -22.40 -1.85 6.49
C GLU A 446 -22.45 -1.90 4.95
N GLU A 447 -21.28 -1.88 4.32
CA GLU A 447 -21.17 -1.94 2.86
C GLU A 447 -21.53 -3.33 2.32
N ILE A 448 -21.13 -4.39 3.04
CA ILE A 448 -21.46 -5.77 2.66
C ILE A 448 -22.95 -6.05 2.87
N GLU A 449 -23.50 -5.65 4.01
CA GLU A 449 -24.95 -5.79 4.29
C GLU A 449 -25.78 -5.07 3.23
N LYS A 450 -25.39 -3.86 2.83
CA LYS A 450 -26.04 -3.11 1.75
C LYS A 450 -26.01 -3.83 0.41
N ALA A 451 -24.89 -4.53 0.10
CA ALA A 451 -24.72 -5.23 -1.17
C ALA A 451 -25.49 -6.55 -1.25
N ILE A 452 -25.45 -7.36 -0.19
CA ILE A 452 -25.94 -8.76 -0.20
C ILE A 452 -26.88 -9.11 0.95
N GLY A 453 -27.19 -8.18 1.86
CA GLY A 453 -28.06 -8.44 3.03
C GLY A 453 -27.42 -9.33 4.10
N ILE A 454 -26.11 -9.51 4.10
CA ILE A 454 -25.37 -10.37 5.03
C ILE A 454 -24.34 -9.53 5.78
N ILE A 455 -24.28 -9.71 7.09
CA ILE A 455 -23.19 -9.15 7.92
C ILE A 455 -22.09 -10.22 8.00
N PRO A 456 -20.86 -9.93 7.52
CA PRO A 456 -19.75 -10.88 7.61
C PRO A 456 -19.41 -11.23 9.05
N GLU A 457 -19.01 -12.48 9.28
CA GLU A 457 -18.55 -12.90 10.60
C GLU A 457 -17.34 -12.04 11.04
N THR A 458 -17.43 -11.49 12.23
CA THR A 458 -16.36 -10.63 12.75
C THR A 458 -15.23 -11.48 13.31
N PRO A 459 -13.98 -11.34 12.81
CA PRO A 459 -12.82 -12.05 13.35
C PRO A 459 -12.58 -11.77 14.83
N GLU A 460 -12.05 -12.77 15.56
CA GLU A 460 -11.82 -12.68 17.01
C GLU A 460 -10.93 -11.50 17.42
N GLY A 461 -9.92 -11.15 16.60
CA GLY A 461 -9.07 -9.99 16.87
C GLY A 461 -9.85 -8.67 16.91
N ILE A 462 -10.81 -8.49 16.00
CA ILE A 462 -11.69 -7.31 15.96
C ILE A 462 -12.67 -7.34 17.16
N LYS A 463 -13.26 -8.50 17.47
CA LYS A 463 -14.16 -8.65 18.64
C LYS A 463 -13.45 -8.27 19.95
N ARG A 464 -12.19 -8.70 20.12
CA ARG A 464 -11.40 -8.35 21.34
C ARG A 464 -11.19 -6.84 21.45
N GLN A 465 -10.85 -6.17 20.35
CA GLN A 465 -10.61 -4.73 20.35
C GLN A 465 -11.87 -3.91 20.65
N ALA A 466 -13.07 -4.41 20.33
CA ALA A 466 -14.34 -3.73 20.59
C ALA A 466 -14.58 -3.42 22.08
N ASN A 467 -13.99 -4.18 22.99
CA ASN A 467 -14.16 -4.03 24.44
C ASN A 467 -13.01 -3.30 25.13
N LEU A 468 -11.95 -2.93 24.42
CA LEU A 468 -10.78 -2.26 25.01
C LEU A 468 -11.02 -0.74 25.14
N LYS A 469 -10.40 -0.12 26.14
CA LYS A 469 -10.45 1.33 26.33
C LYS A 469 -9.65 2.04 25.25
N GLU A 470 -10.27 2.99 24.55
CA GLU A 470 -9.58 3.86 23.60
C GLU A 470 -8.74 4.91 24.33
N ARG A 471 -7.60 5.26 23.73
CA ARG A 471 -6.67 6.33 24.12
C ARG A 471 -6.48 7.24 22.94
N ILE A 472 -7.09 8.43 23.01
CA ILE A 472 -7.16 9.36 21.88
C ILE A 472 -6.71 10.74 22.36
N HIS A 473 -5.79 11.34 21.62
CA HIS A 473 -5.51 12.76 21.71
C HIS A 473 -6.35 13.49 20.67
N TYR A 474 -7.00 14.60 21.04
CA TYR A 474 -7.87 15.35 20.13
C TYR A 474 -7.18 16.65 19.70
N LEU A 475 -7.06 16.84 18.39
CA LEU A 475 -6.66 18.10 17.78
C LEU A 475 -7.95 18.81 17.34
N ASN A 476 -8.37 19.79 18.13
CA ASN A 476 -9.70 20.40 18.03
C ASN A 476 -9.72 21.64 17.11
N SER A 477 -8.58 22.26 16.86
CA SER A 477 -8.50 23.40 15.94
C SER A 477 -9.06 23.05 14.57
N GLU A 478 -9.76 24.00 13.96
CA GLU A 478 -10.40 23.80 12.67
C GLU A 478 -9.41 23.90 11.51
N ALA A 479 -9.64 23.12 10.46
CA ALA A 479 -8.97 23.27 9.18
C ALA A 479 -9.37 24.59 8.51
N ALA A 480 -8.47 25.19 7.78
CA ALA A 480 -8.79 26.33 6.93
C ALA A 480 -9.49 25.85 5.66
N ILE A 481 -10.38 26.69 5.11
CA ILE A 481 -11.07 26.42 3.83
C ILE A 481 -10.44 27.26 2.74
N VAL A 482 -9.90 26.63 1.70
CA VAL A 482 -9.33 27.31 0.54
C VAL A 482 -9.97 26.74 -0.72
N LYS A 483 -10.67 27.58 -1.49
CA LYS A 483 -11.39 27.19 -2.71
C LYS A 483 -12.32 25.96 -2.50
N GLY A 484 -12.98 25.91 -1.33
CA GLY A 484 -13.93 24.84 -0.98
C GLY A 484 -13.30 23.56 -0.44
N SER A 485 -11.97 23.46 -0.37
CA SER A 485 -11.25 22.30 0.20
C SER A 485 -10.69 22.61 1.58
N GLN A 486 -10.67 21.61 2.46
CA GLN A 486 -10.00 21.70 3.75
C GLN A 486 -8.48 21.72 3.54
N VAL A 487 -7.78 22.58 4.27
CA VAL A 487 -6.31 22.65 4.30
C VAL A 487 -5.82 22.84 5.72
N LEU A 488 -4.63 22.33 6.01
CA LEU A 488 -3.98 22.49 7.32
C LEU A 488 -3.85 23.96 7.71
N SER A 489 -4.43 24.34 8.86
CA SER A 489 -4.30 25.67 9.43
C SER A 489 -3.06 25.81 10.31
N GLU A 490 -2.60 27.03 10.55
CA GLU A 490 -1.48 27.30 11.50
C GLU A 490 -1.89 26.98 12.95
N SER A 491 -3.16 27.15 13.32
CA SER A 491 -3.68 26.74 14.63
C SER A 491 -3.59 25.24 14.83
N GLN A 492 -4.01 24.46 13.85
CA GLN A 492 -3.88 22.99 13.89
C GLN A 492 -2.41 22.56 14.04
N TYR A 493 -1.50 23.18 13.26
CA TYR A 493 -0.09 22.84 13.34
C TYR A 493 0.51 23.16 14.72
N SER A 494 0.17 24.33 15.29
CA SER A 494 0.62 24.75 16.62
C SER A 494 0.06 23.83 17.72
N GLU A 495 -1.23 23.47 17.65
CA GLU A 495 -1.85 22.54 18.58
C GLU A 495 -1.22 21.14 18.51
N ALA A 496 -0.94 20.64 17.30
CA ALA A 496 -0.24 19.36 17.14
C ALA A 496 1.12 19.35 17.82
N LYS A 497 1.90 20.43 17.70
CA LYS A 497 3.19 20.55 18.39
C LYS A 497 3.04 20.55 19.91
N ASN A 498 1.98 21.19 20.44
CA ASN A 498 1.71 21.16 21.88
C ASN A 498 1.32 19.76 22.35
N ILE A 499 0.44 19.05 21.63
CA ILE A 499 0.09 17.66 21.92
C ILE A 499 1.36 16.79 21.95
N LEU A 500 2.26 16.93 20.97
CA LEU A 500 3.52 16.18 20.95
C LEU A 500 4.45 16.53 22.12
N ARG A 501 4.49 17.80 22.54
CA ARG A 501 5.23 18.18 23.75
C ARG A 501 4.67 17.53 25.01
N ASP A 502 3.34 17.42 25.12
CA ASP A 502 2.68 16.80 26.26
C ASP A 502 2.86 15.26 26.28
N ILE A 503 2.97 14.61 25.11
CA ILE A 503 3.22 13.18 24.98
C ILE A 503 4.66 12.81 25.36
N PHE A 504 5.65 13.63 24.97
CA PHE A 504 7.07 13.26 25.02
C PHE A 504 7.90 14.02 26.08
N ARG A 505 7.30 14.88 26.87
CA ARG A 505 7.90 15.48 28.07
C ARG A 505 7.52 14.70 29.32
#